data_e42590cc1ded10b7b04cfe3af2b138fc
#
_entry.id   e42590cc1ded10b7b04cfe3af2b138fc
#
_cell.length_a   1.000
_cell.length_b   1.000
_cell.length_c   1.000
_cell.angle_alpha   90.00
_cell.angle_beta   90.00
_cell.angle_gamma   90.00
#
_symmetry.space_group_name_H-M   'P 1'
#
loop_
_entity.id
_entity.type
_entity.pdbx_description
1 polymer ?
#
loop_
_entity_poly.entity_id
_entity_poly.type
_entity_poly.pdbx_seq_one_letter_code
_entity_poly.pdbx_strand_id
1 'polypeptide(L)'
;IDDLGTSLLLIEGRVFPRWDEREIGMASKMMLKAIGVASGESKERINSEWKKTGDLGTVSYNLIKKKKQATLGSSELTIKKVLKNLRGLVTIEGLGSVDKKIQLVAELLTSAKPSEAKYIVRTILDDMRIGVGEGTIRDSIAWAFFGSKMDVRYNKDENKIEIEDREKYNKYVGAVQRAYDLTNDFAPVAEAAKKHGMKGLEEI
;
A
#
# COMPACT_ATOMS: atom_id res chain seq x y z
N ILE A 1 3.37 16.53 -2.27
CA ILE A 1 3.53 15.24 -1.56
C ILE A 1 4.90 14.73 -1.92
N ASP A 2 5.83 14.71 -0.94
CA ASP A 2 7.24 14.34 -1.20
C ASP A 2 7.45 12.82 -1.30
N ASP A 3 6.38 12.03 -1.09
CA ASP A 3 6.39 10.57 -1.03
C ASP A 3 5.41 9.92 -2.02
N LEU A 4 5.18 10.55 -3.18
CA LEU A 4 4.18 10.11 -4.15
C LEU A 4 4.44 8.67 -4.63
N GLY A 5 5.65 8.37 -5.09
CA GLY A 5 6.01 7.03 -5.56
C GLY A 5 5.88 5.96 -4.48
N THR A 6 6.34 6.27 -3.24
CA THR A 6 6.18 5.38 -2.08
C THR A 6 4.71 5.11 -1.77
N SER A 7 3.88 6.15 -1.84
CA SER A 7 2.45 6.03 -1.57
C SER A 7 1.75 5.15 -2.60
N LEU A 8 2.11 5.28 -3.88
CA LEU A 8 1.55 4.47 -4.96
C LEU A 8 1.88 2.99 -4.78
N LEU A 9 3.15 2.64 -4.50
CA LEU A 9 3.54 1.26 -4.20
C LEU A 9 2.71 0.66 -3.07
N LEU A 10 2.53 1.39 -1.97
CA LEU A 10 1.75 0.89 -0.83
C LEU A 10 0.25 0.79 -1.12
N ILE A 11 -0.30 1.68 -1.97
CA ILE A 11 -1.69 1.55 -2.46
C ILE A 11 -1.84 0.30 -3.32
N GLU A 12 -0.85 -0.06 -4.13
CA GLU A 12 -0.84 -1.32 -4.86
C GLU A 12 -0.66 -2.55 -3.95
N GLY A 13 -0.39 -2.36 -2.65
CA GLY A 13 -0.05 -3.44 -1.72
C GLY A 13 1.38 -3.95 -1.89
N ARG A 14 2.24 -3.20 -2.55
CA ARG A 14 3.58 -3.62 -2.92
C ARG A 14 4.64 -2.83 -2.16
N VAL A 15 5.79 -3.44 -1.99
CA VAL A 15 6.98 -2.79 -1.42
C VAL A 15 8.09 -2.61 -2.45
N PHE A 16 7.98 -3.30 -3.57
CA PHE A 16 8.85 -3.20 -4.73
C PHE A 16 8.03 -3.05 -6.01
N PRO A 17 8.60 -2.49 -7.08
CA PRO A 17 7.99 -2.47 -8.40
C PRO A 17 7.67 -3.88 -8.91
N ARG A 18 6.78 -4.00 -9.91
CA ARG A 18 6.33 -5.32 -10.42
C ARG A 18 7.41 -6.14 -11.10
N TRP A 19 8.42 -5.49 -11.65
CA TRP A 19 9.56 -6.17 -12.27
C TRP A 19 10.57 -6.71 -11.25
N ASP A 20 10.41 -6.36 -9.96
CA ASP A 20 11.27 -6.83 -8.87
C ASP A 20 10.61 -8.05 -8.19
N GLU A 21 11.22 -9.20 -8.35
CA GLU A 21 10.69 -10.50 -7.89
C GLU A 21 10.93 -10.75 -6.39
N ARG A 22 11.53 -9.81 -5.66
CA ARG A 22 11.78 -9.98 -4.23
C ARG A 22 10.47 -10.04 -3.44
N GLU A 23 10.37 -11.03 -2.59
CA GLU A 23 9.22 -11.23 -1.71
C GLU A 23 9.56 -10.97 -0.25
N ILE A 24 8.58 -10.50 0.53
CA ILE A 24 8.74 -10.32 1.99
C ILE A 24 8.97 -11.67 2.68
N GLY A 25 8.43 -12.74 2.13
CA GLY A 25 8.63 -14.09 2.64
C GLY A 25 8.09 -14.29 4.06
N MET A 26 6.90 -13.79 4.33
CA MET A 26 6.22 -13.90 5.63
C MET A 26 4.85 -14.55 5.48
N ALA A 27 4.72 -15.78 5.95
CA ALA A 27 3.47 -16.53 5.89
C ALA A 27 2.51 -16.19 7.03
N SER A 28 1.23 -16.53 6.87
CA SER A 28 0.16 -16.28 7.85
C SER A 28 0.48 -16.79 9.26
N LYS A 29 1.17 -17.94 9.40
CA LYS A 29 1.57 -18.48 10.72
C LYS A 29 2.57 -17.56 11.46
N MET A 30 3.46 -16.89 10.73
CA MET A 30 4.40 -15.92 11.30
C MET A 30 3.65 -14.62 11.66
N MET A 31 2.72 -14.21 10.81
CA MET A 31 1.89 -13.03 11.07
C MET A 31 1.03 -13.19 12.32
N LEU A 32 0.43 -14.37 12.56
CA LEU A 32 -0.30 -14.67 13.80
C LEU A 32 0.57 -14.45 15.04
N LYS A 33 1.85 -14.89 15.00
CA LYS A 33 2.79 -14.67 16.11
C LYS A 33 3.10 -13.18 16.30
N ALA A 34 3.35 -12.45 15.20
CA ALA A 34 3.63 -11.02 15.25
C ALA A 34 2.45 -10.21 15.82
N ILE A 35 1.21 -10.53 15.41
CA ILE A 35 -0.01 -9.94 15.99
C ILE A 35 -0.11 -10.25 17.48
N GLY A 36 0.21 -11.49 17.89
CA GLY A 36 0.20 -11.89 19.30
C GLY A 36 1.17 -11.06 20.14
N VAL A 37 2.40 -10.92 19.69
CA VAL A 37 3.42 -10.09 20.36
C VAL A 37 2.97 -8.62 20.44
N ALA A 38 2.43 -8.07 19.33
CA ALA A 38 2.03 -6.67 19.29
C ALA A 38 0.80 -6.34 20.12
N SER A 39 -0.18 -7.25 20.18
CA SER A 39 -1.45 -7.04 20.90
C SER A 39 -1.45 -7.54 22.33
N GLY A 40 -0.55 -8.45 22.69
CA GLY A 40 -0.55 -9.16 23.98
C GLY A 40 -1.63 -10.23 24.08
N GLU A 41 -2.29 -10.58 22.97
CA GLU A 41 -3.39 -11.56 22.97
C GLU A 41 -2.90 -13.00 22.73
N SER A 42 -3.64 -13.96 23.24
CA SER A 42 -3.30 -15.37 23.08
C SER A 42 -3.52 -15.86 21.64
N LYS A 43 -2.78 -16.91 21.27
CA LYS A 43 -2.88 -17.53 19.95
C LYS A 43 -4.31 -18.05 19.66
N GLU A 44 -4.97 -18.58 20.67
CA GLU A 44 -6.35 -19.10 20.58
C GLU A 44 -7.33 -17.99 20.23
N ARG A 45 -7.18 -16.84 20.89
CA ARG A 45 -8.03 -15.67 20.62
C ARG A 45 -7.80 -15.12 19.22
N ILE A 46 -6.55 -14.99 18.78
CA ILE A 46 -6.22 -14.51 17.44
C ILE A 46 -6.76 -15.47 16.38
N ASN A 47 -6.60 -16.78 16.57
CA ASN A 47 -7.15 -17.78 15.64
C ASN A 47 -8.68 -17.75 15.59
N SER A 48 -9.35 -17.55 16.73
CA SER A 48 -10.82 -17.40 16.78
C SER A 48 -11.29 -16.18 15.99
N GLU A 49 -10.64 -15.03 16.16
CA GLU A 49 -10.95 -13.83 15.39
C GLU A 49 -10.65 -14.02 13.90
N TRP A 50 -9.56 -14.70 13.54
CA TRP A 50 -9.22 -15.00 12.16
C TRP A 50 -10.26 -15.90 11.49
N LYS A 51 -10.71 -16.96 12.16
CA LYS A 51 -11.78 -17.84 11.65
C LYS A 51 -13.09 -17.08 11.39
N LYS A 52 -13.39 -16.04 12.16
CA LYS A 52 -14.60 -15.21 11.97
C LYS A 52 -14.48 -14.23 10.83
N THR A 53 -13.30 -13.62 10.66
CA THR A 53 -13.10 -12.52 9.70
C THR A 53 -12.55 -12.96 8.35
N GLY A 54 -11.81 -14.08 8.32
CA GLY A 54 -11.07 -14.52 7.14
C GLY A 54 -9.93 -13.59 6.71
N ASP A 55 -9.57 -12.60 7.55
CA ASP A 55 -8.64 -11.52 7.20
C ASP A 55 -7.78 -11.12 8.41
N LEU A 56 -6.49 -11.43 8.35
CA LEU A 56 -5.53 -11.09 9.40
C LEU A 56 -5.32 -9.57 9.56
N GLY A 57 -5.53 -8.79 8.50
CA GLY A 57 -5.55 -7.34 8.60
C GLY A 57 -6.67 -6.84 9.48
N THR A 58 -7.88 -7.35 9.32
CA THR A 58 -9.02 -7.01 10.19
C THR A 58 -8.82 -7.51 11.62
N VAL A 59 -8.23 -8.68 11.80
CA VAL A 59 -7.84 -9.19 13.12
C VAL A 59 -6.88 -8.21 13.80
N SER A 60 -5.83 -7.79 13.10
CA SER A 60 -4.87 -6.82 13.62
C SER A 60 -5.54 -5.50 14.02
N TYR A 61 -6.41 -4.96 13.17
CA TYR A 61 -7.21 -3.77 13.49
C TYR A 61 -7.98 -3.93 14.80
N ASN A 62 -8.74 -5.03 14.93
CA ASN A 62 -9.61 -5.26 16.08
C ASN A 62 -8.83 -5.41 17.40
N LEU A 63 -7.69 -6.11 17.36
CA LEU A 63 -6.91 -6.38 18.54
C LEU A 63 -6.09 -5.16 18.98
N ILE A 64 -5.50 -4.43 18.05
CA ILE A 64 -4.75 -3.21 18.35
C ILE A 64 -5.68 -2.09 18.84
N LYS A 65 -6.90 -1.99 18.29
CA LYS A 65 -7.91 -1.04 18.80
C LYS A 65 -8.29 -1.31 20.27
N LYS A 66 -8.25 -2.55 20.71
CA LYS A 66 -8.58 -2.96 22.09
C LYS A 66 -7.41 -2.85 23.07
N LYS A 67 -6.20 -2.60 22.56
CA LYS A 67 -5.01 -2.48 23.40
C LYS A 67 -5.17 -1.32 24.38
N LYS A 68 -5.19 -1.63 25.68
CA LYS A 68 -5.41 -0.65 26.75
C LYS A 68 -4.20 0.21 27.09
N GLN A 69 -3.00 -0.21 26.69
CA GLN A 69 -1.77 0.52 26.95
C GLN A 69 -1.25 1.18 25.69
N ALA A 70 -1.24 2.51 25.69
CA ALA A 70 -0.40 3.25 24.75
C ALA A 70 1.07 2.98 25.10
N THR A 71 1.87 2.61 24.13
CA THR A 71 3.32 2.43 24.33
C THR A 71 3.94 3.81 24.55
N LEU A 72 4.48 4.05 25.74
CA LEU A 72 5.25 5.26 26.04
C LEU A 72 6.41 5.35 25.02
N GLY A 73 6.40 6.38 24.17
CA GLY A 73 7.47 6.61 23.19
C GLY A 73 7.22 6.08 21.78
N SER A 74 6.00 5.69 21.41
CA SER A 74 5.70 5.35 20.00
C SER A 74 5.81 6.61 19.12
N SER A 75 6.86 6.69 18.30
CA SER A 75 6.93 7.70 17.23
C SER A 75 5.89 7.39 16.17
N GLU A 76 5.18 8.42 15.66
CA GLU A 76 4.25 8.23 14.55
C GLU A 76 4.92 7.51 13.38
N LEU A 77 4.20 6.56 12.79
CA LEU A 77 4.67 5.88 11.59
C LEU A 77 4.53 6.81 10.38
N THR A 78 5.62 7.01 9.68
CA THR A 78 5.60 7.64 8.37
C THR A 78 5.57 6.59 7.27
N ILE A 79 5.03 6.94 6.11
CA ILE A 79 5.01 6.07 4.91
C ILE A 79 6.42 5.57 4.58
N LYS A 80 7.43 6.45 4.62
CA LYS A 80 8.85 6.10 4.41
C LYS A 80 9.36 5.08 5.41
N LYS A 81 9.03 5.25 6.70
CA LYS A 81 9.45 4.34 7.76
C LYS A 81 8.82 2.95 7.56
N VAL A 82 7.54 2.91 7.22
CA VAL A 82 6.83 1.65 6.93
C VAL A 82 7.50 0.95 5.75
N LEU A 83 7.65 1.61 4.60
CA LEU A 83 8.26 1.01 3.41
C LEU A 83 9.69 0.53 3.68
N LYS A 84 10.51 1.33 4.38
CA LYS A 84 11.88 0.94 4.76
C LYS A 84 11.89 -0.34 5.59
N ASN A 85 11.01 -0.44 6.58
CA ASN A 85 10.93 -1.62 7.44
C ASN A 85 10.42 -2.85 6.68
N LEU A 86 9.40 -2.69 5.82
CA LEU A 86 8.90 -3.77 4.98
C LEU A 86 9.96 -4.29 4.01
N ARG A 87 10.73 -3.40 3.38
CA ARG A 87 11.88 -3.79 2.55
C ARG A 87 12.98 -4.46 3.36
N GLY A 88 13.19 -4.05 4.61
CA GLY A 88 14.13 -4.68 5.53
C GLY A 88 13.80 -6.14 5.85
N LEU A 89 12.51 -6.53 5.81
CA LEU A 89 12.11 -7.94 5.99
C LEU A 89 12.70 -8.87 4.93
N VAL A 90 12.86 -8.37 3.71
CA VAL A 90 13.39 -9.15 2.58
C VAL A 90 14.86 -9.53 2.78
N THR A 91 15.63 -8.65 3.42
CA THR A 91 17.07 -8.86 3.65
C THR A 91 17.38 -9.76 4.85
N ILE A 92 16.35 -10.15 5.63
CA ILE A 92 16.52 -11.01 6.81
C ILE A 92 16.53 -12.48 6.36
N GLU A 93 17.71 -13.08 6.32
CA GLU A 93 17.95 -14.47 5.90
C GLU A 93 18.76 -15.24 6.94
N GLY A 94 18.86 -16.56 6.75
CA GLY A 94 19.67 -17.47 7.57
C GLY A 94 19.03 -17.88 8.89
N LEU A 95 19.86 -18.41 9.78
CA LEU A 95 19.41 -18.95 11.08
C LEU A 95 18.79 -17.86 11.95
N GLY A 96 17.57 -18.14 12.49
CA GLY A 96 16.82 -17.19 13.31
C GLY A 96 16.10 -16.10 12.54
N SER A 97 16.08 -16.13 11.19
CA SER A 97 15.39 -15.14 10.35
C SER A 97 13.89 -15.05 10.64
N VAL A 98 13.25 -16.20 10.93
CA VAL A 98 11.81 -16.26 11.24
C VAL A 98 11.47 -15.39 12.47
N ASP A 99 12.22 -15.54 13.56
CA ASP A 99 11.96 -14.80 14.79
C ASP A 99 12.31 -13.32 14.62
N LYS A 100 13.38 -12.99 13.89
CA LYS A 100 13.73 -11.59 13.56
C LYS A 100 12.63 -10.91 12.73
N LYS A 101 12.09 -11.57 11.71
CA LYS A 101 10.96 -11.05 10.93
C LYS A 101 9.72 -10.84 11.80
N ILE A 102 9.38 -11.79 12.66
CA ILE A 102 8.24 -11.68 13.59
C ILE A 102 8.42 -10.46 14.51
N GLN A 103 9.60 -10.26 15.09
CA GLN A 103 9.87 -9.13 15.98
C GLN A 103 9.77 -7.79 15.25
N LEU A 104 10.38 -7.65 14.05
CA LEU A 104 10.30 -6.42 13.28
C LEU A 104 8.86 -6.05 12.91
N VAL A 105 8.03 -7.04 12.53
CA VAL A 105 6.60 -6.80 12.26
C VAL A 105 5.84 -6.46 13.53
N ALA A 106 6.13 -7.14 14.65
CA ALA A 106 5.51 -6.84 15.93
C ALA A 106 5.80 -5.41 16.41
N GLU A 107 7.02 -4.91 16.20
CA GLU A 107 7.40 -3.52 16.49
C GLU A 107 6.60 -2.53 15.64
N LEU A 108 6.47 -2.78 14.33
CA LEU A 108 5.64 -1.97 13.45
C LEU A 108 4.18 -1.92 13.92
N LEU A 109 3.59 -3.09 14.21
CA LEU A 109 2.21 -3.20 14.65
C LEU A 109 1.98 -2.58 16.03
N THR A 110 3.00 -2.61 16.90
CA THR A 110 2.95 -1.99 18.24
C THR A 110 2.87 -0.47 18.16
N SER A 111 3.54 0.13 17.15
CA SER A 111 3.57 1.57 16.90
C SER A 111 2.42 2.05 16.01
N ALA A 112 1.72 1.14 15.35
CA ALA A 112 0.69 1.46 14.36
C ALA A 112 -0.65 1.84 15.01
N LYS A 113 -1.36 2.79 14.40
CA LYS A 113 -2.79 2.99 14.63
C LYS A 113 -3.57 1.76 14.10
N PRO A 114 -4.78 1.47 14.58
CA PRO A 114 -5.52 0.29 14.14
C PRO A 114 -5.69 0.16 12.62
N SER A 115 -6.00 1.25 11.93
CA SER A 115 -6.10 1.28 10.47
C SER A 115 -4.76 1.02 9.78
N GLU A 116 -3.67 1.59 10.29
CA GLU A 116 -2.32 1.36 9.77
C GLU A 116 -1.92 -0.11 9.94
N ALA A 117 -2.15 -0.69 11.11
CA ALA A 117 -1.88 -2.10 11.38
C ALA A 117 -2.61 -3.04 10.40
N LYS A 118 -3.87 -2.74 10.09
CA LYS A 118 -4.65 -3.49 9.10
C LYS A 118 -3.95 -3.54 7.74
N TYR A 119 -3.54 -2.38 7.22
CA TYR A 119 -2.94 -2.31 5.90
C TYR A 119 -1.48 -2.79 5.88
N ILE A 120 -0.71 -2.60 6.94
CA ILE A 120 0.63 -3.20 7.08
C ILE A 120 0.54 -4.73 6.98
N VAL A 121 -0.38 -5.36 7.70
CA VAL A 121 -0.57 -6.81 7.65
C VAL A 121 -0.98 -7.27 6.26
N ARG A 122 -1.91 -6.56 5.62
CA ARG A 122 -2.37 -6.90 4.26
C ARG A 122 -1.28 -6.74 3.21
N THR A 123 -0.47 -5.69 3.29
CA THR A 123 0.69 -5.50 2.40
C THR A 123 1.72 -6.64 2.58
N ILE A 124 2.02 -7.04 3.82
CA ILE A 124 2.97 -8.13 4.09
C ILE A 124 2.48 -9.47 3.54
N LEU A 125 1.16 -9.71 3.58
CA LEU A 125 0.54 -10.96 3.14
C LEU A 125 0.10 -10.94 1.66
N ASP A 126 0.39 -9.85 0.93
CA ASP A 126 -0.04 -9.62 -0.46
C ASP A 126 -1.56 -9.78 -0.66
N ASP A 127 -2.35 -9.25 0.30
CA ASP A 127 -3.82 -9.38 0.33
C ASP A 127 -4.49 -8.03 0.68
N MET A 128 -4.29 -7.05 -0.16
CA MET A 128 -4.65 -5.63 0.12
C MET A 128 -6.16 -5.38 0.24
N ARG A 129 -6.98 -6.06 -0.56
CA ARG A 129 -8.46 -6.01 -0.55
C ARG A 129 -9.07 -4.61 -0.62
N ILE A 130 -8.50 -3.71 -1.40
CA ILE A 130 -9.03 -2.34 -1.57
C ILE A 130 -9.73 -2.12 -2.91
N GLY A 131 -9.68 -3.10 -3.82
CA GLY A 131 -10.32 -3.03 -5.13
C GLY A 131 -9.70 -1.98 -6.07
N VAL A 132 -8.47 -1.54 -5.80
CA VAL A 132 -7.74 -0.61 -6.67
C VAL A 132 -6.90 -1.41 -7.65
N GLY A 133 -7.29 -1.38 -8.93
CA GLY A 133 -6.54 -1.98 -10.01
C GLY A 133 -5.68 -0.96 -10.77
N GLU A 134 -4.87 -1.46 -11.70
CA GLU A 134 -3.98 -0.63 -12.54
C GLU A 134 -4.73 0.49 -13.28
N GLY A 135 -5.91 0.17 -13.84
CA GLY A 135 -6.74 1.16 -14.52
C GLY A 135 -7.14 2.33 -13.60
N THR A 136 -7.46 2.04 -12.34
CA THR A 136 -7.81 3.08 -11.35
C THR A 136 -6.60 3.97 -11.04
N ILE A 137 -5.42 3.39 -10.88
CA ILE A 137 -4.20 4.15 -10.59
C ILE A 137 -3.81 5.00 -11.80
N ARG A 138 -3.81 4.42 -12.99
CA ARG A 138 -3.56 5.11 -14.26
C ARG A 138 -4.46 6.34 -14.41
N ASP A 139 -5.77 6.14 -14.27
CA ASP A 139 -6.75 7.21 -14.43
C ASP A 139 -6.62 8.26 -13.33
N SER A 140 -6.30 7.86 -12.11
CA SER A 140 -6.05 8.78 -10.99
C SER A 140 -4.82 9.66 -11.24
N ILE A 141 -3.74 9.12 -11.80
CA ILE A 141 -2.55 9.89 -12.21
C ILE A 141 -2.92 10.89 -13.30
N ALA A 142 -3.62 10.42 -14.35
CA ALA A 142 -4.05 11.29 -15.44
C ALA A 142 -4.93 12.45 -14.92
N TRP A 143 -5.85 12.17 -14.02
CA TRP A 143 -6.73 13.18 -13.44
C TRP A 143 -6.01 14.14 -12.50
N ALA A 144 -5.12 13.64 -11.65
CA ALA A 144 -4.40 14.47 -10.71
C ALA A 144 -3.52 15.53 -11.41
N PHE A 145 -2.91 15.18 -12.55
CA PHE A 145 -1.97 16.06 -13.22
C PHE A 145 -2.49 16.72 -14.50
N PHE A 146 -3.54 16.17 -15.10
CA PHE A 146 -4.08 16.66 -16.37
C PHE A 146 -5.60 16.90 -16.36
N GLY A 147 -6.28 16.71 -15.22
CA GLY A 147 -7.75 16.79 -15.13
C GLY A 147 -8.33 18.08 -15.70
N SER A 148 -7.69 19.23 -15.43
CA SER A 148 -8.10 20.53 -15.99
C SER A 148 -7.97 20.65 -17.51
N LYS A 149 -7.24 19.72 -18.16
CA LYS A 149 -7.00 19.69 -19.61
C LYS A 149 -7.81 18.62 -20.32
N MET A 150 -8.47 17.74 -19.57
CA MET A 150 -9.21 16.58 -20.11
C MET A 150 -10.70 16.81 -20.25
N ASP A 151 -11.20 17.98 -19.86
CA ASP A 151 -12.63 18.31 -19.84
C ASP A 151 -13.46 17.21 -19.12
N VAL A 152 -12.97 16.81 -17.94
CA VAL A 152 -13.60 15.79 -17.08
C VAL A 152 -14.29 16.47 -15.91
N ARG A 153 -15.54 16.12 -15.66
CA ARG A 153 -16.33 16.60 -14.53
C ARG A 153 -16.82 15.44 -13.67
N TYR A 154 -16.86 15.67 -12.38
CA TYR A 154 -17.50 14.74 -11.46
C TYR A 154 -18.92 15.23 -11.15
N ASN A 155 -19.89 14.50 -11.63
CA ASN A 155 -21.30 14.71 -11.30
C ASN A 155 -21.60 14.06 -9.95
N LYS A 156 -21.77 14.90 -8.92
CA LYS A 156 -22.03 14.44 -7.54
C LYS A 156 -23.39 13.78 -7.37
N ASP A 157 -24.37 14.22 -8.13
CA ASP A 157 -25.76 13.74 -8.00
C ASP A 157 -25.92 12.32 -8.56
N GLU A 158 -25.22 12.04 -9.65
CA GLU A 158 -25.21 10.71 -10.27
C GLU A 158 -24.06 9.82 -9.80
N ASN A 159 -23.15 10.35 -8.98
CA ASN A 159 -21.90 9.68 -8.57
C ASN A 159 -21.10 9.15 -9.78
N LYS A 160 -21.03 9.96 -10.82
CA LYS A 160 -20.51 9.61 -12.14
C LYS A 160 -19.47 10.60 -12.63
N ILE A 161 -18.56 10.09 -13.42
CA ILE A 161 -17.59 10.89 -14.16
C ILE A 161 -18.13 11.13 -15.56
N GLU A 162 -18.21 12.40 -15.94
CA GLU A 162 -18.61 12.86 -17.25
C GLU A 162 -17.36 13.29 -18.02
N ILE A 163 -17.19 12.76 -19.21
CA ILE A 163 -16.08 13.06 -20.11
C ILE A 163 -16.66 13.75 -21.33
N GLU A 164 -16.44 15.05 -21.43
CA GLU A 164 -16.97 15.87 -22.54
C GLU A 164 -16.19 15.61 -23.85
N ASP A 165 -14.85 15.49 -23.75
CA ASP A 165 -13.96 15.24 -24.88
C ASP A 165 -13.21 13.92 -24.70
N ARG A 166 -13.69 12.89 -25.38
CA ARG A 166 -13.11 11.53 -25.34
C ARG A 166 -11.72 11.47 -25.95
N GLU A 167 -11.42 12.28 -26.96
CA GLU A 167 -10.14 12.28 -27.64
C GLU A 167 -9.06 12.86 -26.70
N LYS A 168 -9.35 14.02 -26.09
CA LYS A 168 -8.47 14.60 -25.06
C LYS A 168 -8.25 13.65 -23.89
N TYR A 169 -9.33 13.05 -23.37
CA TYR A 169 -9.24 12.08 -22.28
C TYR A 169 -8.29 10.94 -22.65
N ASN A 170 -8.50 10.29 -23.78
CA ASN A 170 -7.71 9.17 -24.26
C ASN A 170 -6.24 9.54 -24.49
N LYS A 171 -5.97 10.77 -24.93
CA LYS A 171 -4.60 11.28 -25.11
C LYS A 171 -3.81 11.24 -23.79
N TYR A 172 -4.37 11.79 -22.71
CA TYR A 172 -3.65 11.87 -21.43
C TYR A 172 -3.59 10.52 -20.72
N VAL A 173 -4.69 9.79 -20.69
CA VAL A 173 -4.73 8.43 -20.09
C VAL A 173 -3.82 7.48 -20.87
N GLY A 174 -3.80 7.58 -22.22
CA GLY A 174 -2.92 6.80 -23.07
C GLY A 174 -1.44 7.10 -22.85
N ALA A 175 -1.07 8.37 -22.59
CA ALA A 175 0.31 8.73 -22.28
C ALA A 175 0.76 8.12 -20.94
N VAL A 176 -0.09 8.16 -19.91
CA VAL A 176 0.19 7.50 -18.62
C VAL A 176 0.31 5.98 -18.80
N GLN A 177 -0.61 5.37 -19.57
CA GLN A 177 -0.56 3.93 -19.85
C GLN A 177 0.73 3.54 -20.57
N ARG A 178 1.11 4.25 -21.63
CA ARG A 178 2.35 3.98 -22.38
C ARG A 178 3.58 4.06 -21.47
N ALA A 179 3.68 5.09 -20.64
CA ALA A 179 4.79 5.23 -19.69
C ALA A 179 4.83 4.08 -18.68
N TYR A 180 3.66 3.63 -18.20
CA TYR A 180 3.55 2.46 -17.35
C TYR A 180 3.96 1.17 -18.07
N ASP A 181 3.53 0.95 -19.31
CA ASP A 181 3.87 -0.24 -20.09
C ASP A 181 5.39 -0.39 -20.30
N LEU A 182 6.11 0.74 -20.35
CA LEU A 182 7.57 0.78 -20.49
C LEU A 182 8.30 0.52 -19.16
N THR A 183 7.75 1.02 -18.03
CA THR A 183 8.43 0.95 -16.72
C THR A 183 7.93 -0.19 -15.85
N ASN A 184 6.72 -0.66 -16.08
CA ASN A 184 5.96 -1.57 -15.22
C ASN A 184 5.94 -1.12 -13.74
N ASP A 185 5.91 0.23 -13.54
CA ASP A 185 5.94 0.87 -12.23
C ASP A 185 5.27 2.26 -12.31
N PHE A 186 4.20 2.46 -11.53
CA PHE A 186 3.50 3.75 -11.48
C PHE A 186 4.27 4.83 -10.71
N ALA A 187 5.23 4.48 -9.87
CA ALA A 187 5.98 5.45 -9.08
C ALA A 187 6.76 6.45 -9.96
N PRO A 188 7.65 6.01 -10.88
CA PRO A 188 8.35 6.94 -11.77
C PRO A 188 7.40 7.66 -12.74
N VAL A 189 6.32 7.00 -13.20
CA VAL A 189 5.32 7.60 -14.07
C VAL A 189 4.63 8.80 -13.41
N ALA A 190 4.17 8.63 -12.18
CA ALA A 190 3.53 9.71 -11.43
C ALA A 190 4.50 10.84 -11.08
N GLU A 191 5.75 10.52 -10.74
CA GLU A 191 6.78 11.53 -10.49
C GLU A 191 7.12 12.34 -11.74
N ALA A 192 7.23 11.71 -12.90
CA ALA A 192 7.45 12.36 -14.18
C ALA A 192 6.27 13.27 -14.57
N ALA A 193 5.04 12.75 -14.45
CA ALA A 193 3.83 13.54 -14.68
C ALA A 193 3.74 14.76 -13.77
N LYS A 194 4.08 14.61 -12.48
CA LYS A 194 4.09 15.69 -11.49
C LYS A 194 5.13 16.77 -11.81
N LYS A 195 6.35 16.37 -12.17
CA LYS A 195 7.49 17.29 -12.35
C LYS A 195 7.48 17.98 -13.71
N HIS A 196 7.15 17.25 -14.76
CA HIS A 196 7.36 17.67 -16.13
C HIS A 196 6.11 17.55 -17.03
N GLY A 197 4.98 17.12 -16.45
CA GLY A 197 3.72 16.96 -17.19
C GLY A 197 3.82 15.95 -18.34
N MET A 198 3.22 16.26 -19.48
CA MET A 198 3.27 15.39 -20.68
C MET A 198 4.68 15.11 -21.16
N LYS A 199 5.53 16.14 -21.18
CA LYS A 199 6.92 15.98 -21.59
C LYS A 199 7.65 14.92 -20.76
N GLY A 200 7.44 14.89 -19.43
CA GLY A 200 8.03 13.88 -18.59
C GLY A 200 7.54 12.46 -18.89
N LEU A 201 6.29 12.30 -19.32
CA LEU A 201 5.76 10.99 -19.74
C LEU A 201 6.29 10.55 -21.11
N GLU A 202 6.59 11.51 -22.00
CA GLU A 202 7.15 11.25 -23.33
C GLU A 202 8.64 10.90 -23.28
N GLU A 203 9.34 11.34 -22.23
CA GLU A 203 10.77 11.08 -22.00
C GLU A 203 11.03 9.72 -21.31
N ILE A 204 9.99 9.03 -20.79
CA ILE A 204 10.06 7.66 -20.31
C ILE A 204 10.08 6.70 -21.51
#